data_9a365816c51983b86a0f8ad7de8eb2e7
#
_entry.id   9a365816c51983b86a0f8ad7de8eb2e7
#
_cell.length_a   1.000
_cell.length_b   1.000
_cell.length_c   1.000
_cell.angle_alpha   90.00
_cell.angle_beta   90.00
_cell.angle_gamma   90.00
#
_symmetry.space_group_name_H-M   'P 1'
#
loop_
_entity.id
_entity.type
_entity.pdbx_description
1 polymer ?
#
loop_
_entity_poly.entity_id
_entity_poly.type
_entity_poly.pdbx_seq_one_letter_code
_entity_poly.pdbx_strand_id
1 'polypeptide(L)'
;MIKFETSHGNFTVELFVKEAPVSAENFQKYVDDKYFDGTIFHRIIPNFMIQGGGMTTDFASKETRAPIKNEAKNGLKNTRGTLSMARTSDINSATSQFFVNLVDNAFLDNGPRDYGYAVFGRVTEGMDTVDKIAAVKTGKRKGYADAPMEDVIIVSARTVEK
;
A
#
# COMPACT_ATOMS: atom_id res chain seq x y z
N MET A 1 8.26 9.60 -9.55
CA MET A 1 7.53 8.35 -9.90
C MET A 1 8.26 7.15 -9.35
N ILE A 2 7.52 6.14 -8.91
CA ILE A 2 8.08 4.89 -8.41
C ILE A 2 7.48 3.74 -9.20
N LYS A 3 8.32 2.91 -9.79
CA LYS A 3 7.89 1.73 -10.54
C LYS A 3 7.99 0.50 -9.65
N PHE A 4 6.89 -0.23 -9.53
CA PHE A 4 6.83 -1.52 -8.85
C PHE A 4 6.87 -2.62 -9.90
N GLU A 5 7.83 -3.53 -9.75
CA GLU A 5 7.85 -4.77 -10.52
C GLU A 5 7.38 -5.87 -9.59
N THR A 6 6.35 -6.58 -9.99
CA THR A 6 5.78 -7.66 -9.18
C THR A 6 5.77 -8.96 -9.95
N SER A 7 5.53 -10.05 -9.24
CA SER A 7 5.37 -11.38 -9.87
C SER A 7 4.15 -11.47 -10.80
N HIS A 8 3.29 -10.44 -10.81
CA HIS A 8 2.06 -10.41 -11.64
C HIS A 8 2.05 -9.26 -12.65
N GLY A 9 3.15 -8.55 -12.81
CA GLY A 9 3.28 -7.42 -13.72
C GLY A 9 3.76 -6.16 -13.00
N ASN A 10 3.74 -5.05 -13.71
CA ASN A 10 4.31 -3.80 -13.22
C ASN A 10 3.24 -2.71 -13.10
N PHE A 11 3.42 -1.82 -12.14
CA PHE A 11 2.64 -0.59 -12.05
C PHE A 11 3.52 0.55 -11.52
N THR A 12 3.13 1.77 -11.83
CA THR A 12 3.88 2.97 -11.45
C THR A 12 3.00 3.87 -10.60
N VAL A 13 3.59 4.48 -9.58
CA VAL A 13 2.88 5.37 -8.66
C VAL A 13 3.53 6.75 -8.62
N GLU A 14 2.72 7.76 -8.35
CA GLU A 14 3.14 9.13 -8.05
C GLU A 14 2.87 9.42 -6.60
N LEU A 15 3.84 10.02 -5.90
CA LEU A 15 3.67 10.41 -4.49
C LEU A 15 3.17 11.85 -4.40
N PHE A 16 2.27 12.11 -3.47
CA PHE A 16 1.70 13.44 -3.23
C PHE A 16 2.53 14.19 -2.18
N VAL A 17 3.71 14.67 -2.60
CA VAL A 17 4.67 15.30 -1.69
C VAL A 17 4.17 16.61 -1.07
N LYS A 18 3.24 17.30 -1.71
CA LYS A 18 2.68 18.55 -1.17
C LYS A 18 1.60 18.29 -0.14
N GLU A 19 0.68 17.38 -0.43
CA GLU A 19 -0.49 17.09 0.39
C GLU A 19 -0.18 16.12 1.52
N ALA A 20 0.80 15.24 1.33
CA ALA A 20 1.19 14.22 2.30
C ALA A 20 2.71 14.14 2.45
N PRO A 21 3.37 15.25 2.88
CA PRO A 21 4.83 15.30 2.87
C PRO A 21 5.49 14.25 3.78
N VAL A 22 4.91 13.99 4.95
CA VAL A 22 5.48 13.02 5.90
C VAL A 22 5.33 11.60 5.37
N SER A 23 4.15 11.26 4.88
CA SER A 23 3.87 9.91 4.34
C SER A 23 4.66 9.65 3.06
N ALA A 24 4.73 10.64 2.16
CA ALA A 24 5.48 10.52 0.91
C ALA A 24 6.98 10.36 1.18
N GLU A 25 7.56 11.16 2.06
CA GLU A 25 8.97 11.03 2.42
C GLU A 25 9.27 9.68 3.07
N ASN A 26 8.40 9.23 3.97
CA ASN A 26 8.53 7.93 4.63
C ASN A 26 8.54 6.79 3.59
N PHE A 27 7.59 6.82 2.68
CA PHE A 27 7.51 5.81 1.62
C PHE A 27 8.75 5.83 0.72
N GLN A 28 9.20 7.03 0.33
CA GLN A 28 10.40 7.20 -0.48
C GLN A 28 11.65 6.62 0.19
N LYS A 29 11.78 6.80 1.50
CA LYS A 29 12.90 6.23 2.27
C LYS A 29 12.90 4.70 2.20
N TYR A 30 11.75 4.05 2.32
CA TYR A 30 11.65 2.60 2.18
C TYR A 30 12.02 2.16 0.77
N VAL A 31 11.59 2.90 -0.25
CA VAL A 31 11.96 2.62 -1.65
C VAL A 31 13.47 2.72 -1.84
N ASP A 32 14.07 3.79 -1.34
CA ASP A 32 15.52 4.03 -1.46
C ASP A 32 16.34 2.95 -0.73
N ASP A 33 15.82 2.43 0.37
CA ASP A 33 16.46 1.35 1.14
C ASP A 33 16.23 -0.05 0.52
N LYS A 34 15.51 -0.12 -0.58
CA LYS A 34 15.10 -1.40 -1.21
C LYS A 34 14.31 -2.30 -0.25
N TYR A 35 13.61 -1.68 0.68
CA TYR A 35 12.89 -2.38 1.74
C TYR A 35 11.78 -3.27 1.21
N PHE A 36 11.10 -2.82 0.16
CA PHE A 36 9.95 -3.54 -0.40
C PHE A 36 10.36 -4.75 -1.24
N ASP A 37 11.64 -4.88 -1.61
CA ASP A 37 12.11 -6.02 -2.41
C ASP A 37 11.88 -7.32 -1.63
N GLY A 38 11.18 -8.25 -2.26
CA GLY A 38 10.87 -9.53 -1.65
C GLY A 38 9.68 -9.54 -0.69
N THR A 39 9.05 -8.40 -0.47
CA THR A 39 7.81 -8.35 0.33
C THR A 39 6.61 -8.77 -0.51
N ILE A 40 5.51 -9.10 0.15
CA ILE A 40 4.30 -9.60 -0.51
C ILE A 40 3.10 -8.69 -0.28
N PHE A 41 2.12 -8.80 -1.17
CA PHE A 41 0.77 -8.34 -0.90
C PHE A 41 0.07 -9.45 -0.11
N HIS A 42 0.07 -9.32 1.19
CA HIS A 42 -0.39 -10.39 2.09
C HIS A 42 -1.89 -10.38 2.38
N ARG A 43 -2.58 -9.30 1.97
CA ARG A 43 -4.02 -9.16 2.18
C ARG A 43 -4.65 -8.57 0.94
N ILE A 44 -5.56 -9.33 0.33
CA ILE A 44 -6.23 -8.93 -0.91
C ILE A 44 -7.72 -9.17 -0.75
N ILE A 45 -8.51 -8.11 -0.84
CA ILE A 45 -9.97 -8.21 -0.77
C ILE A 45 -10.53 -7.58 -2.04
N PRO A 46 -11.10 -8.39 -2.96
CA PRO A 46 -11.69 -7.85 -4.19
C PRO A 46 -12.74 -6.79 -3.89
N ASN A 47 -12.83 -5.80 -4.75
CA ASN A 47 -13.75 -4.65 -4.61
C ASN A 47 -13.49 -3.82 -3.35
N PHE A 48 -12.30 -3.92 -2.78
CA PHE A 48 -11.89 -3.14 -1.62
C PHE A 48 -10.45 -2.63 -1.80
N MET A 49 -9.45 -3.47 -1.54
CA MET A 49 -8.04 -3.03 -1.61
C MET A 49 -7.07 -4.22 -1.73
N ILE A 50 -5.83 -3.91 -2.11
CA ILE A 50 -4.71 -4.84 -1.95
C ILE A 50 -3.70 -4.19 -1.00
N GLN A 51 -3.20 -4.95 -0.05
CA GLN A 51 -2.32 -4.44 1.03
C GLN A 51 -1.03 -5.24 1.11
N GLY A 52 0.08 -4.54 1.25
CA GLY A 52 1.38 -5.18 1.37
C GLY A 52 2.45 -4.24 1.88
N GLY A 53 3.70 -4.65 1.69
CA GLY A 53 4.87 -3.82 2.01
C GLY A 53 5.45 -4.02 3.41
N GLY A 54 5.07 -5.06 4.12
CA GLY A 54 5.58 -5.28 5.47
C GLY A 54 5.95 -6.72 5.81
N MET A 55 5.63 -7.66 4.94
CA MET A 55 5.84 -9.09 5.22
C MET A 55 6.63 -9.78 4.12
N THR A 56 7.43 -10.75 4.52
CA THR A 56 8.17 -11.63 3.61
C THR A 56 7.27 -12.80 3.15
N THR A 57 7.78 -13.64 2.26
CA THR A 57 7.02 -14.77 1.70
C THR A 57 6.60 -15.81 2.73
N ASP A 58 7.24 -15.85 3.87
CA ASP A 58 6.86 -16.74 4.98
C ASP A 58 5.92 -16.05 5.99
N PHE A 59 5.38 -14.89 5.63
CA PHE A 59 4.48 -14.08 6.45
C PHE A 59 5.13 -13.57 7.73
N ALA A 60 6.44 -13.40 7.72
CA ALA A 60 7.18 -12.77 8.81
C ALA A 60 7.22 -11.26 8.60
N SER A 61 6.93 -10.50 9.65
CA SER A 61 7.01 -9.04 9.60
C SER A 61 8.47 -8.60 9.56
N LYS A 62 8.77 -7.65 8.69
CA LYS A 62 10.11 -7.02 8.62
C LYS A 62 10.20 -5.91 9.66
N GLU A 63 11.41 -5.65 10.12
CA GLU A 63 11.67 -4.50 10.98
C GLU A 63 11.35 -3.19 10.23
N THR A 64 10.81 -2.22 10.95
CA THR A 64 10.39 -0.95 10.35
C THR A 64 11.11 0.24 10.99
N ARG A 65 11.04 1.37 10.31
CA ARG A 65 11.37 2.68 10.89
C ARG A 65 10.31 3.05 11.91
N ALA A 66 10.53 4.14 12.64
CA ALA A 66 9.56 4.65 13.60
C ALA A 66 8.21 4.99 12.91
N PRO A 67 7.08 4.85 13.62
CA PRO A 67 5.79 5.26 13.08
C PRO A 67 5.74 6.75 12.73
N ILE A 68 4.86 7.09 11.79
CA ILE A 68 4.70 8.48 11.34
C ILE A 68 3.33 9.03 11.71
N LYS A 69 3.24 10.36 11.69
CA LYS A 69 1.98 11.07 11.91
C LYS A 69 0.99 10.77 10.80
N ASN A 70 -0.26 10.55 11.17
CA ASN A 70 -1.35 10.35 10.22
C ASN A 70 -1.72 11.67 9.56
N GLU A 71 -1.66 11.71 8.24
CA GLU A 71 -1.97 12.90 7.45
C GLU A 71 -3.34 12.82 6.76
N ALA A 72 -4.26 12.02 7.27
CA ALA A 72 -5.57 11.84 6.64
C ALA A 72 -6.41 13.13 6.56
N LYS A 73 -6.07 14.15 7.33
CA LYS A 73 -6.72 15.47 7.26
C LYS A 73 -6.29 16.31 6.06
N ASN A 74 -5.50 15.77 5.16
CA ASN A 74 -4.97 16.51 4.00
C ASN A 74 -6.01 16.82 2.91
N GLY A 75 -7.24 16.39 3.07
CA GLY A 75 -8.32 16.63 2.10
C GLY A 75 -8.38 15.62 0.96
N LEU A 76 -7.45 14.69 0.88
CA LEU A 76 -7.45 13.66 -0.16
C LEU A 76 -8.38 12.52 0.22
N LYS A 77 -9.00 11.91 -0.79
CA LYS A 77 -9.98 10.84 -0.63
C LYS A 77 -9.43 9.50 -1.07
N ASN A 78 -9.90 8.43 -0.42
CA ASN A 78 -9.54 7.05 -0.76
C ASN A 78 -10.33 6.60 -1.98
N THR A 79 -10.03 7.17 -3.14
CA THR A 79 -10.66 6.82 -4.42
C THR A 79 -9.88 5.71 -5.11
N ARG A 80 -10.52 5.09 -6.12
CA ARG A 80 -9.87 4.01 -6.89
C ARG A 80 -8.50 4.46 -7.42
N GLY A 81 -7.49 3.63 -7.21
CA GLY A 81 -6.12 3.87 -7.68
C GLY A 81 -5.25 4.65 -6.72
N THR A 82 -5.79 5.15 -5.62
CA THR A 82 -4.97 5.85 -4.61
C THR A 82 -4.27 4.89 -3.68
N LEU A 83 -3.12 5.31 -3.17
CA LEU A 83 -2.35 4.59 -2.15
C LEU A 83 -2.53 5.28 -0.81
N SER A 84 -2.78 4.47 0.20
CA SER A 84 -2.94 4.95 1.59
C SER A 84 -2.09 4.13 2.54
N MET A 85 -1.72 4.74 3.67
CA MET A 85 -0.95 4.05 4.69
C MET A 85 -1.85 3.14 5.53
N ALA A 86 -1.48 1.86 5.61
CA ALA A 86 -2.10 0.94 6.55
C ALA A 86 -1.60 1.26 7.96
N ARG A 87 -2.42 0.99 8.95
CA ARG A 87 -2.09 1.26 10.36
C ARG A 87 -2.89 0.35 11.29
N THR A 88 -2.54 0.36 12.55
CA THR A 88 -3.33 -0.28 13.61
C THR A 88 -4.45 0.67 14.07
N SER A 89 -5.12 0.34 15.16
CA SER A 89 -6.12 1.23 15.77
C SER A 89 -5.53 2.55 16.30
N ASP A 90 -4.22 2.58 16.56
CA ASP A 90 -3.52 3.83 16.86
C ASP A 90 -3.38 4.64 15.57
N ILE A 91 -3.93 5.85 15.54
CA ILE A 91 -3.96 6.68 14.33
C ILE A 91 -2.56 7.06 13.82
N ASN A 92 -1.56 7.09 14.70
CA ASN A 92 -0.18 7.44 14.36
C ASN A 92 0.75 6.23 14.41
N SER A 93 0.30 5.07 13.94
CA SER A 93 1.06 3.82 13.97
C SER A 93 1.57 3.35 12.63
N ALA A 94 1.33 4.09 11.55
CA ALA A 94 1.76 3.69 10.20
C ALA A 94 3.28 3.63 10.09
N THR A 95 3.78 2.59 9.44
CA THR A 95 5.22 2.40 9.18
C THR A 95 5.49 2.13 7.71
N SER A 96 5.48 0.87 7.26
CA SER A 96 5.81 0.52 5.88
C SER A 96 4.63 -0.01 5.07
N GLN A 97 3.63 -0.60 5.71
CA GLN A 97 2.52 -1.21 4.98
C GLN A 97 1.61 -0.15 4.35
N PHE A 98 1.20 -0.44 3.16
CA PHE A 98 0.31 0.43 2.38
C PHE A 98 -0.75 -0.42 1.69
N PHE A 99 -1.79 0.23 1.21
CA PHE A 99 -2.78 -0.43 0.37
C PHE A 99 -3.14 0.42 -0.83
N VAL A 100 -3.57 -0.25 -1.90
CA VAL A 100 -4.08 0.40 -3.10
C VAL A 100 -5.58 0.21 -3.12
N ASN A 101 -6.32 1.30 -3.21
CA ASN A 101 -7.78 1.26 -3.28
C ASN A 101 -8.24 0.74 -4.65
N LEU A 102 -9.09 -0.28 -4.64
CA LEU A 102 -9.63 -0.88 -5.87
C LEU A 102 -10.91 -0.21 -6.32
N VAL A 103 -11.58 0.47 -5.40
CA VAL A 103 -12.82 1.23 -5.62
C VAL A 103 -12.77 2.47 -4.74
N ASP A 104 -13.78 3.33 -4.85
CA ASP A 104 -13.90 4.49 -3.96
C ASP A 104 -14.34 4.01 -2.58
N ASN A 105 -13.45 4.11 -1.61
CA ASN A 105 -13.66 3.64 -0.24
C ASN A 105 -13.87 4.84 0.70
N ALA A 106 -15.00 5.53 0.55
CA ALA A 106 -15.28 6.76 1.31
C ALA A 106 -15.24 6.56 2.82
N PHE A 107 -15.53 5.36 3.31
CA PHE A 107 -15.51 5.08 4.76
C PHE A 107 -14.08 5.08 5.34
N LEU A 108 -13.05 5.09 4.50
CA LEU A 108 -11.65 5.21 4.93
C LEU A 108 -11.16 6.65 4.99
N ASP A 109 -11.98 7.61 4.56
CA ASP A 109 -11.62 9.02 4.56
C ASP A 109 -11.69 9.62 5.97
N ASN A 110 -10.90 10.67 6.20
CA ASN A 110 -10.99 11.44 7.45
C ASN A 110 -12.40 12.00 7.59
N GLY A 111 -13.01 11.76 8.74
CA GLY A 111 -14.36 12.20 9.00
C GLY A 111 -14.79 11.96 10.44
N PRO A 112 -16.07 12.21 10.77
CA PRO A 112 -16.56 12.09 12.16
C PRO A 112 -16.57 10.66 12.71
N ARG A 113 -16.56 9.64 11.83
CA ARG A 113 -16.57 8.23 12.26
C ARG A 113 -15.19 7.73 12.65
N ASP A 114 -14.16 8.21 11.96
CA ASP A 114 -12.79 7.75 12.13
C ASP A 114 -11.85 8.82 11.61
N TYR A 115 -10.64 8.85 12.16
CA TYR A 115 -9.61 9.77 11.68
C TYR A 115 -9.28 9.50 10.21
N GLY A 116 -9.40 8.26 9.80
CA GLY A 116 -9.18 7.83 8.41
C GLY A 116 -7.77 7.35 8.15
N TYR A 117 -7.53 7.05 6.88
CA TYR A 117 -6.26 6.52 6.37
C TYR A 117 -5.67 7.53 5.40
N ALA A 118 -4.42 7.88 5.63
CA ALA A 118 -3.75 8.95 4.88
C ALA A 118 -3.45 8.53 3.44
N VAL A 119 -4.09 9.20 2.49
CA VAL A 119 -3.76 9.05 1.06
C VAL A 119 -2.47 9.81 0.79
N PHE A 120 -1.50 9.15 0.16
CA PHE A 120 -0.19 9.75 -0.11
C PHE A 120 0.31 9.57 -1.54
N GLY A 121 -0.44 8.89 -2.38
CA GLY A 121 -0.05 8.66 -3.77
C GLY A 121 -1.17 8.07 -4.61
N ARG A 122 -0.87 7.83 -5.88
CA ARG A 122 -1.81 7.19 -6.81
C ARG A 122 -1.08 6.38 -7.86
N VAL A 123 -1.75 5.38 -8.40
CA VAL A 123 -1.26 4.62 -9.55
C VAL A 123 -1.45 5.47 -10.81
N THR A 124 -0.38 5.67 -11.55
CA THR A 124 -0.41 6.44 -12.81
C THR A 124 -0.37 5.54 -14.04
N GLU A 125 0.24 4.36 -13.93
CA GLU A 125 0.30 3.36 -14.98
C GLU A 125 0.17 1.97 -14.38
N GLY A 126 -0.45 1.06 -15.10
CA GLY A 126 -0.51 -0.33 -14.67
C GLY A 126 -1.65 -0.66 -13.71
N MET A 127 -2.73 0.10 -13.70
CA MET A 127 -3.89 -0.24 -12.87
C MET A 127 -4.45 -1.61 -13.25
N ASP A 128 -4.29 -2.04 -14.50
CA ASP A 128 -4.65 -3.39 -14.94
C ASP A 128 -3.84 -4.48 -14.22
N THR A 129 -2.56 -4.21 -13.90
CA THR A 129 -1.77 -5.11 -13.06
C THR A 129 -2.34 -5.19 -11.64
N VAL A 130 -2.72 -4.06 -11.07
CA VAL A 130 -3.37 -4.02 -9.75
C VAL A 130 -4.65 -4.84 -9.77
N ASP A 131 -5.45 -4.70 -10.83
CA ASP A 131 -6.69 -5.49 -10.98
C ASP A 131 -6.41 -6.99 -11.12
N LYS A 132 -5.32 -7.38 -11.81
CA LYS A 132 -4.88 -8.78 -11.87
C LYS A 132 -4.53 -9.32 -10.49
N ILE A 133 -3.80 -8.55 -9.70
CA ILE A 133 -3.45 -8.93 -8.33
C ILE A 133 -4.74 -9.10 -7.51
N ALA A 134 -5.70 -8.21 -7.69
CA ALA A 134 -6.98 -8.26 -6.98
C ALA A 134 -7.80 -9.51 -7.34
N ALA A 135 -7.56 -10.12 -8.49
CA ALA A 135 -8.31 -11.27 -8.98
C ALA A 135 -7.71 -12.63 -8.58
N VAL A 136 -6.57 -12.66 -7.89
CA VAL A 136 -5.95 -13.91 -7.48
C VAL A 136 -6.81 -14.62 -6.44
N LYS A 137 -6.70 -15.96 -6.40
CA LYS A 137 -7.39 -16.76 -5.41
C LYS A 137 -6.84 -16.45 -4.01
N THR A 138 -7.73 -16.20 -3.07
CA THR A 138 -7.37 -15.90 -1.67
C THR A 138 -7.96 -16.93 -0.72
N GLY A 139 -7.39 -16.97 0.48
CA GLY A 139 -7.86 -17.84 1.54
C GLY A 139 -7.05 -17.63 2.81
N LYS A 140 -7.20 -18.52 3.75
CA LYS A 140 -6.46 -18.42 5.01
C LYS A 140 -5.08 -19.05 4.86
N ARG A 141 -4.05 -18.28 5.20
CA ARG A 141 -2.66 -18.76 5.21
C ARG A 141 -1.98 -18.27 6.49
N LYS A 142 -1.33 -19.16 7.20
CA LYS A 142 -0.55 -18.85 8.42
C LYS A 142 -1.31 -17.95 9.41
N GLY A 143 -2.62 -18.17 9.54
CA GLY A 143 -3.46 -17.38 10.43
C GLY A 143 -4.02 -16.09 9.84
N TYR A 144 -3.65 -15.74 8.62
CA TYR A 144 -4.14 -14.53 7.93
C TYR A 144 -5.27 -14.90 6.98
N ALA A 145 -6.43 -14.24 7.16
CA ALA A 145 -7.54 -14.34 6.22
C ALA A 145 -7.24 -13.44 5.00
N ASP A 146 -7.90 -13.73 3.88
CA ASP A 146 -7.77 -12.93 2.65
C ASP A 146 -6.34 -12.85 2.12
N ALA A 147 -5.54 -13.86 2.38
CA ALA A 147 -4.18 -13.96 1.85
C ALA A 147 -4.20 -14.62 0.46
N PRO A 148 -3.39 -14.15 -0.49
CA PRO A 148 -3.31 -14.83 -1.79
C PRO A 148 -2.77 -16.25 -1.61
N MET A 149 -3.38 -17.22 -2.29
CA MET A 149 -2.97 -18.63 -2.18
C MET A 149 -1.60 -18.89 -2.80
N GLU A 150 -1.22 -18.08 -3.80
CA GLU A 150 0.13 -18.03 -4.33
C GLU A 150 0.70 -16.65 -4.03
N ASP A 151 1.96 -16.57 -3.65
CA ASP A 151 2.56 -15.29 -3.26
C ASP A 151 2.52 -14.28 -4.40
N VAL A 152 2.06 -13.07 -4.09
CA VAL A 152 2.18 -11.91 -4.96
C VAL A 152 3.36 -11.11 -4.43
N ILE A 153 4.50 -11.23 -5.11
CA ILE A 153 5.77 -10.70 -4.63
C ILE A 153 6.09 -9.38 -5.28
N ILE A 154 6.47 -8.39 -4.47
CA ILE A 154 7.10 -7.16 -4.96
C ILE A 154 8.56 -7.52 -5.23
N VAL A 155 8.92 -7.65 -6.49
CA VAL A 155 10.30 -7.98 -6.90
C VAL A 155 11.19 -6.77 -6.64
N SER A 156 10.73 -5.59 -7.02
CA SER A 156 11.45 -4.34 -6.76
C SER A 156 10.50 -3.14 -6.77
N ALA A 157 10.93 -2.08 -6.09
CA ALA A 157 10.30 -0.76 -6.15
C ALA A 157 11.43 0.26 -6.30
N ARG A 158 11.42 1.01 -7.39
CA ARG A 158 12.52 1.94 -7.73
C ARG A 158 11.98 3.26 -8.22
N THR A 159 12.68 4.32 -7.86
CA THR A 159 12.39 5.64 -8.41
C THR A 159 12.75 5.67 -9.89
N VAL A 160 11.83 6.17 -10.70
CA VAL A 160 12.01 6.33 -12.16
C VAL A 160 11.68 7.76 -12.56
N GLU A 161 12.24 8.19 -13.68
CA GLU A 161 11.92 9.51 -14.22
C GLU A 161 10.51 9.50 -14.82
N LYS A 162 9.92 10.70 -14.87
CA LYS A 162 8.60 10.89 -15.47
C LYS A 162 8.65 10.65 -16.97
#